data_42e23f60d7217a04b79e4cbe91894580
#
_entry.id   42e23f60d7217a04b79e4cbe91894580
#
_cell.length_a   1.000
_cell.length_b   1.000
_cell.length_c   1.000
_cell.angle_alpha   90.00
_cell.angle_beta   90.00
_cell.angle_gamma   90.00
#
_symmetry.space_group_name_H-M   'P 1'
#
loop_
_entity.id
_entity.type
_entity.pdbx_description
1 polymer ?
#
loop_
_entity_poly.entity_id
_entity_poly.type
_entity_poly.pdbx_seq_one_letter_code
_entity_poly.pdbx_strand_id
1 'polypeptide(L)'
;PECRLELLRTEPGAEGRALIDDYAHHPDELRASIMSVKSLYPGRRLTVAFQPHLYSRTRDFAPEFAASLSLADEVILLDIYPAREEPIPGVTSEIIFNDIKCKDKVMIDKQHLTETIKNRNFEILLTVGAGDICNYLPEIVKNVNLR
;
A
#
# COMPACT_ATOMS: atom_id res chain seq x y z
N PRO A 1 -6.21 13.27 -11.84
CA PRO A 1 -5.06 12.40 -11.59
C PRO A 1 -5.26 11.02 -12.20
N GLU A 2 -4.21 10.48 -12.71
CA GLU A 2 -4.21 9.21 -13.40
C GLU A 2 -3.52 8.16 -12.55
N CYS A 3 -3.90 6.91 -12.72
CA CYS A 3 -3.19 5.80 -12.14
C CYS A 3 -1.81 5.73 -12.79
N ARG A 4 -0.77 5.84 -12.00
CA ARG A 4 0.59 5.72 -12.51
C ARG A 4 1.50 5.17 -11.45
N LEU A 5 2.50 4.48 -11.90
CA LEU A 5 3.56 3.97 -11.06
C LEU A 5 4.69 4.99 -11.08
N GLU A 6 5.07 5.47 -9.92
CA GLU A 6 6.13 6.46 -9.80
C GLU A 6 7.22 5.99 -8.85
N LEU A 7 8.44 5.95 -9.35
CA LEU A 7 9.60 5.64 -8.51
C LEU A 7 10.05 6.92 -7.83
N LEU A 8 9.85 7.00 -6.52
CA LEU A 8 10.16 8.20 -5.77
C LEU A 8 11.61 8.28 -5.36
N ARG A 9 12.19 7.14 -5.00
CA ARG A 9 13.58 7.09 -4.59
C ARG A 9 14.10 5.67 -4.61
N THR A 10 15.33 5.50 -5.04
CA THR A 10 16.00 4.20 -5.02
C THR A 10 17.50 4.38 -4.81
N GLU A 11 18.11 3.39 -4.20
CA GLU A 11 19.56 3.32 -4.08
C GLU A 11 20.12 2.58 -5.29
N PRO A 12 21.28 2.98 -5.78
CA PRO A 12 21.95 2.24 -6.84
C PRO A 12 22.33 0.84 -6.39
N GLY A 13 22.18 -0.10 -7.30
CA GLY A 13 22.58 -1.48 -7.04
C GLY A 13 21.44 -2.36 -6.55
N ALA A 14 21.66 -3.67 -6.60
CA ALA A 14 20.64 -4.66 -6.28
C ALA A 14 20.27 -4.69 -4.79
N GLU A 15 21.13 -4.20 -3.95
CA GLU A 15 20.95 -4.23 -2.49
C GLU A 15 20.20 -3.00 -1.97
N GLY A 16 20.02 -1.97 -2.79
CA GLY A 16 19.37 -0.73 -2.37
C GLY A 16 17.89 -0.91 -2.11
N ARG A 17 17.34 -0.03 -1.29
CA ARG A 17 15.90 0.02 -1.01
C ARG A 17 15.23 0.92 -2.03
N ALA A 18 13.97 0.63 -2.33
CA ALA A 18 13.20 1.45 -3.27
C ALA A 18 11.85 1.81 -2.67
N LEU A 19 11.39 3.00 -2.99
CA LEU A 19 10.07 3.49 -2.60
C LEU A 19 9.34 3.89 -3.87
N ILE A 20 8.18 3.28 -4.08
CA ILE A 20 7.36 3.48 -5.28
C ILE A 20 5.96 3.85 -4.84
N ASP A 21 5.37 4.83 -5.51
CA ASP A 21 3.99 5.22 -5.24
C ASP A 21 3.13 5.01 -6.47
N ASP A 22 1.89 4.55 -6.26
CA ASP A 22 0.93 4.34 -7.33
C ASP A 22 -0.44 4.81 -6.88
N TYR A 23 -1.19 5.38 -7.81
CA TYR A 23 -2.52 5.92 -7.57
C TYR A 23 -3.62 4.85 -7.70
N ALA A 24 -3.28 3.59 -7.84
CA ALA A 24 -4.23 2.49 -8.02
C ALA A 24 -5.29 2.47 -6.92
N HIS A 25 -6.54 2.17 -7.28
CA HIS A 25 -7.64 2.15 -6.32
C HIS A 25 -8.70 1.08 -6.63
N HIS A 26 -8.57 0.37 -7.74
CA HIS A 26 -9.36 -0.83 -8.04
C HIS A 26 -8.52 -2.08 -7.85
N PRO A 27 -9.13 -3.24 -7.56
CA PRO A 27 -8.37 -4.46 -7.31
C PRO A 27 -7.47 -4.87 -8.46
N ASP A 28 -7.94 -4.72 -9.71
CA ASP A 28 -7.15 -5.07 -10.90
C ASP A 28 -5.94 -4.16 -11.05
N GLU A 29 -6.12 -2.87 -10.76
CA GLU A 29 -5.02 -1.91 -10.79
C GLU A 29 -4.00 -2.21 -9.70
N LEU A 30 -4.49 -2.53 -8.51
CA LEU A 30 -3.63 -2.90 -7.38
C LEU A 30 -2.82 -4.15 -7.72
N ARG A 31 -3.48 -5.17 -8.27
CA ARG A 31 -2.80 -6.39 -8.69
C ARG A 31 -1.72 -6.09 -9.72
N ALA A 32 -2.06 -5.30 -10.75
CA ALA A 32 -1.12 -4.94 -11.81
C ALA A 32 0.08 -4.19 -11.25
N SER A 33 -0.14 -3.27 -10.33
CA SER A 33 0.92 -2.51 -9.69
C SER A 33 1.86 -3.42 -8.90
N ILE A 34 1.31 -4.31 -8.09
CA ILE A 34 2.11 -5.25 -7.29
C ILE A 34 2.93 -6.15 -8.22
N MET A 35 2.31 -6.70 -9.26
CA MET A 35 3.01 -7.60 -10.19
C MET A 35 4.11 -6.87 -10.95
N SER A 36 3.87 -5.60 -11.33
CA SER A 36 4.89 -4.79 -12.01
C SER A 36 6.09 -4.56 -11.12
N VAL A 37 5.86 -4.23 -9.86
CA VAL A 37 6.95 -3.98 -8.90
C VAL A 37 7.73 -5.27 -8.65
N LYS A 38 7.04 -6.39 -8.52
CA LYS A 38 7.72 -7.68 -8.34
C LYS A 38 8.58 -8.04 -9.55
N SER A 39 8.14 -7.66 -10.75
CA SER A 39 8.93 -7.88 -11.97
C SER A 39 10.16 -6.99 -12.03
N LEU A 40 10.05 -5.75 -11.54
CA LEU A 40 11.16 -4.80 -11.51
C LEU A 40 12.23 -5.19 -10.48
N TYR A 41 11.82 -5.83 -9.40
CA TYR A 41 12.71 -6.17 -8.29
C TYR A 41 12.54 -7.65 -7.93
N PRO A 42 12.91 -8.56 -8.83
CA PRO A 42 12.69 -9.99 -8.61
C PRO A 42 13.47 -10.51 -7.39
N GLY A 43 12.81 -11.33 -6.61
CA GLY A 43 13.43 -11.93 -5.43
C GLY A 43 13.55 -11.00 -4.23
N ARG A 44 13.12 -9.74 -4.35
CA ARG A 44 13.17 -8.78 -3.25
C ARG A 44 11.87 -8.83 -2.44
N ARG A 45 12.00 -8.59 -1.15
CA ARG A 45 10.83 -8.55 -0.25
C ARG A 45 10.01 -7.28 -0.53
N LEU A 46 8.73 -7.46 -0.80
CA LEU A 46 7.83 -6.35 -1.13
C LEU A 46 6.88 -6.07 0.03
N THR A 47 6.93 -4.83 0.51
CA THR A 47 5.98 -4.31 1.48
C THR A 47 5.02 -3.38 0.75
N VAL A 48 3.72 -3.59 0.91
CA VAL A 48 2.68 -2.76 0.30
C VAL A 48 1.92 -2.03 1.39
N ALA A 49 1.89 -0.70 1.31
CA ALA A 49 1.04 0.13 2.17
C ALA A 49 -0.14 0.60 1.32
N PHE A 50 -1.34 0.15 1.65
CA PHE A 50 -2.54 0.40 0.87
C PHE A 50 -3.57 1.19 1.66
N GLN A 51 -4.09 2.26 1.05
CA GLN A 51 -5.22 3.01 1.58
C GLN A 51 -6.44 2.74 0.70
N PRO A 52 -7.44 2.00 1.22
CA PRO A 52 -8.68 1.82 0.45
C PRO A 52 -9.38 3.14 0.22
N HIS A 53 -10.00 3.30 -0.94
CA HIS A 53 -10.69 4.51 -1.33
C HIS A 53 -12.18 4.21 -1.46
N LEU A 54 -13.01 4.91 -0.69
CA LEU A 54 -14.45 4.79 -0.61
C LEU A 54 -14.94 3.54 0.15
N TYR A 55 -15.95 3.75 0.97
CA TYR A 55 -16.62 2.65 1.69
C TYR A 55 -17.33 1.70 0.72
N SER A 56 -18.02 2.26 -0.28
CA SER A 56 -18.78 1.45 -1.25
C SER A 56 -17.87 0.53 -2.04
N ARG A 57 -16.72 1.04 -2.52
CA ARG A 57 -15.77 0.22 -3.28
C ARG A 57 -15.16 -0.87 -2.40
N THR A 58 -14.84 -0.53 -1.15
CA THR A 58 -14.29 -1.49 -0.20
C THR A 58 -15.29 -2.62 0.06
N ARG A 59 -16.56 -2.27 0.30
CA ARG A 59 -17.62 -3.26 0.50
C ARG A 59 -17.77 -4.19 -0.70
N ASP A 60 -17.79 -3.59 -1.90
CA ASP A 60 -18.09 -4.35 -3.12
C ASP A 60 -16.93 -5.24 -3.56
N PHE A 61 -15.69 -4.89 -3.24
CA PHE A 61 -14.50 -5.57 -3.75
C PHE A 61 -13.55 -6.07 -2.67
N ALA A 62 -14.00 -6.18 -1.43
CA ALA A 62 -13.13 -6.60 -0.33
C ALA A 62 -12.38 -7.91 -0.60
N PRO A 63 -13.02 -8.98 -1.10
CA PRO A 63 -12.29 -10.23 -1.37
C PRO A 63 -11.22 -10.06 -2.44
N GLU A 64 -11.51 -9.28 -3.49
CA GLU A 64 -10.58 -9.04 -4.59
C GLU A 64 -9.39 -8.20 -4.13
N PHE A 65 -9.62 -7.19 -3.27
CA PHE A 65 -8.53 -6.42 -2.67
C PHE A 65 -7.64 -7.32 -1.82
N ALA A 66 -8.24 -8.16 -1.00
CA ALA A 66 -7.48 -9.09 -0.16
C ALA A 66 -6.63 -10.05 -1.00
N ALA A 67 -7.19 -10.56 -2.09
CA ALA A 67 -6.46 -11.45 -3.00
C ALA A 67 -5.27 -10.74 -3.63
N SER A 68 -5.46 -9.49 -4.07
CA SER A 68 -4.37 -8.71 -4.66
C SER A 68 -3.26 -8.43 -3.64
N LEU A 69 -3.64 -7.99 -2.45
CA LEU A 69 -2.68 -7.70 -1.38
C LEU A 69 -1.92 -8.94 -0.93
N SER A 70 -2.53 -10.11 -1.04
CA SER A 70 -1.89 -11.38 -0.66
C SER A 70 -0.70 -11.73 -1.54
N LEU A 71 -0.49 -11.02 -2.64
CA LEU A 71 0.68 -11.20 -3.50
C LEU A 71 1.93 -10.54 -2.92
N ALA A 72 1.77 -9.64 -1.95
CA ALA A 72 2.89 -8.99 -1.29
C ALA A 72 3.46 -9.88 -0.18
N ASP A 73 4.68 -9.57 0.24
CA ASP A 73 5.31 -10.26 1.37
C ASP A 73 4.87 -9.67 2.71
N GLU A 74 4.60 -8.38 2.72
CA GLU A 74 4.14 -7.68 3.91
C GLU A 74 3.10 -6.63 3.50
N VAL A 75 2.06 -6.46 4.32
CA VAL A 75 0.99 -5.50 4.05
C VAL A 75 0.79 -4.58 5.24
N ILE A 76 0.76 -3.29 4.95
CA ILE A 76 0.36 -2.25 5.90
C ILE A 76 -0.95 -1.68 5.37
N LEU A 77 -2.06 -1.95 6.04
CA LEU A 77 -3.38 -1.53 5.59
C LEU A 77 -3.87 -0.35 6.40
N LEU A 78 -4.25 0.72 5.71
CA LEU A 78 -4.74 1.94 6.34
C LEU A 78 -6.26 1.95 6.40
N ASP A 79 -6.80 2.91 7.15
CA ASP A 79 -8.24 3.17 7.20
C ASP A 79 -8.75 3.58 5.82
N ILE A 80 -10.03 3.35 5.59
CA ILE A 80 -10.68 3.75 4.34
C ILE A 80 -10.67 5.27 4.23
N TYR A 81 -10.28 5.76 3.07
CA TYR A 81 -10.40 7.18 2.73
C TYR A 81 -11.82 7.43 2.20
N PRO A 82 -12.65 8.16 2.94
CA PRO A 82 -14.08 8.26 2.62
C PRO A 82 -14.40 9.15 1.44
N ALA A 83 -13.50 10.08 1.10
CA ALA A 83 -13.79 11.15 0.13
C ALA A 83 -15.07 11.88 0.56
N ARG A 84 -16.15 11.75 -0.22
CA ARG A 84 -17.42 12.41 0.10
C ARG A 84 -18.48 11.44 0.60
N GLU A 85 -18.12 10.19 0.82
CA GLU A 85 -19.06 9.20 1.28
C GLU A 85 -19.28 9.29 2.78
N GLU A 86 -20.48 8.92 3.21
CA GLU A 86 -20.76 8.69 4.61
C GLU A 86 -20.32 7.28 4.97
N PRO A 87 -19.90 7.05 6.23
CA PRO A 87 -19.55 5.70 6.65
C PRO A 87 -20.72 4.73 6.47
N ILE A 88 -20.38 3.52 6.03
CA ILE A 88 -21.35 2.43 5.88
C ILE A 88 -21.18 1.50 7.07
N PRO A 89 -22.24 1.21 7.84
CA PRO A 89 -22.13 0.32 8.99
C PRO A 89 -21.51 -1.02 8.61
N GLY A 90 -20.52 -1.46 9.41
CA GLY A 90 -19.86 -2.74 9.19
C GLY A 90 -18.78 -2.72 8.12
N VAL A 91 -18.56 -1.59 7.45
CA VAL A 91 -17.54 -1.48 6.40
C VAL A 91 -16.34 -0.73 6.92
N THR A 92 -15.26 -1.45 7.16
CA THR A 92 -13.97 -0.91 7.56
C THR A 92 -12.88 -1.66 6.80
N SER A 93 -11.64 -1.23 6.94
CA SER A 93 -10.50 -1.96 6.35
C SER A 93 -10.40 -3.39 6.88
N GLU A 94 -10.98 -3.68 8.03
CA GLU A 94 -10.94 -5.01 8.63
C GLU A 94 -11.53 -6.08 7.72
N ILE A 95 -12.53 -5.74 6.91
CA ILE A 95 -13.15 -6.72 5.99
C ILE A 95 -12.20 -7.14 4.88
N ILE A 96 -11.20 -6.30 4.56
CA ILE A 96 -10.11 -6.68 3.66
C ILE A 96 -9.04 -7.43 4.45
N PHE A 97 -8.66 -6.87 5.60
CA PHE A 97 -7.55 -7.35 6.41
C PHE A 97 -7.68 -8.82 6.78
N ASN A 98 -8.87 -9.23 7.20
CA ASN A 98 -9.10 -10.59 7.67
C ASN A 98 -8.87 -11.65 6.60
N ASP A 99 -9.00 -11.28 5.32
CA ASP A 99 -8.84 -12.21 4.20
C ASP A 99 -7.48 -12.13 3.51
N ILE A 100 -6.59 -11.27 3.98
CA ILE A 100 -5.24 -11.18 3.43
C ILE A 100 -4.42 -12.39 3.88
N LYS A 101 -3.84 -13.10 2.91
CA LYS A 101 -3.06 -14.32 3.13
C LYS A 101 -1.57 -14.05 3.24
N CYS A 102 -1.20 -13.11 4.06
CA CYS A 102 0.16 -12.67 4.27
C CYS A 102 0.51 -12.90 5.74
N LYS A 103 1.71 -13.41 6.01
CA LYS A 103 2.14 -13.62 7.40
C LYS A 103 2.34 -12.29 8.12
N ASP A 104 2.97 -11.35 7.43
CA ASP A 104 3.28 -10.04 7.99
C ASP A 104 2.27 -9.03 7.48
N LYS A 105 1.28 -8.75 8.29
CA LYS A 105 0.27 -7.75 7.99
C LYS A 105 -0.09 -6.98 9.24
N VAL A 106 -0.36 -5.69 9.06
CA VAL A 106 -0.78 -4.82 10.14
C VAL A 106 -1.80 -3.82 9.60
N MET A 107 -2.73 -3.42 10.45
CA MET A 107 -3.73 -2.41 10.14
C MET A 107 -3.51 -1.24 11.06
N ILE A 108 -3.33 -0.06 10.48
CA ILE A 108 -2.96 1.15 11.23
C ILE A 108 -3.75 2.36 10.74
N ASP A 109 -3.76 3.41 11.53
CA ASP A 109 -4.25 4.72 11.12
C ASP A 109 -3.17 5.43 10.30
N LYS A 110 -3.59 6.29 9.39
CA LYS A 110 -2.64 7.00 8.52
C LYS A 110 -1.66 7.87 9.31
N GLN A 111 -2.04 8.36 10.48
CA GLN A 111 -1.16 9.16 11.34
C GLN A 111 0.07 8.36 11.81
N HIS A 112 -0.04 7.04 11.85
CA HIS A 112 1.05 6.16 12.28
C HIS A 112 1.85 5.59 11.12
N LEU A 113 1.53 5.97 9.89
CA LEU A 113 2.14 5.38 8.69
C LEU A 113 3.65 5.61 8.64
N THR A 114 4.09 6.85 8.79
CA THR A 114 5.51 7.18 8.70
C THR A 114 6.33 6.43 9.72
N GLU A 115 5.86 6.43 10.97
CA GLU A 115 6.56 5.73 12.05
C GLU A 115 6.58 4.22 11.84
N THR A 116 5.47 3.66 11.39
CA THR A 116 5.38 2.23 11.12
C THR A 116 6.39 1.83 10.05
N ILE A 117 6.48 2.60 8.97
CA ILE A 117 7.44 2.34 7.89
C ILE A 117 8.87 2.52 8.39
N LYS A 118 9.13 3.57 9.15
CA LYS A 118 10.46 3.86 9.68
C LYS A 118 11.00 2.71 10.54
N ASN A 119 10.12 2.06 11.29
CA ASN A 119 10.49 0.97 12.17
C ASN A 119 10.58 -0.39 11.48
N ARG A 120 10.28 -0.44 10.17
CA ARG A 120 10.34 -1.66 9.40
C ARG A 120 11.59 -1.70 8.55
N ASN A 121 12.14 -2.89 8.41
CA ASN A 121 13.31 -3.09 7.58
C ASN A 121 12.87 -3.58 6.20
N PHE A 122 12.12 -2.72 5.48
CA PHE A 122 11.63 -3.07 4.16
C PHE A 122 12.74 -3.04 3.12
N GLU A 123 12.59 -3.81 2.06
CA GLU A 123 13.48 -3.75 0.90
C GLU A 123 12.86 -2.89 -0.20
N ILE A 124 11.67 -3.27 -0.64
CA ILE A 124 10.89 -2.52 -1.63
C ILE A 124 9.58 -2.13 -0.97
N LEU A 125 9.25 -0.84 -0.98
CA LEU A 125 7.99 -0.34 -0.44
C LEU A 125 7.16 0.24 -1.56
N LEU A 126 5.94 -0.26 -1.71
CA LEU A 126 4.95 0.27 -2.63
C LEU A 126 3.83 0.91 -1.81
N THR A 127 3.64 2.22 -1.96
CA THR A 127 2.50 2.91 -1.36
C THR A 127 1.42 3.06 -2.43
N VAL A 128 0.19 2.68 -2.10
CA VAL A 128 -0.89 2.62 -3.08
C VAL A 128 -2.16 3.25 -2.53
N GLY A 129 -2.82 4.04 -3.35
CA GLY A 129 -4.11 4.60 -3.01
C GLY A 129 -4.41 5.88 -3.76
N ALA A 130 -5.70 6.17 -3.89
CA ALA A 130 -6.19 7.36 -4.57
C ALA A 130 -6.62 8.47 -3.59
N GLY A 131 -6.49 8.22 -2.29
CA GLY A 131 -6.84 9.17 -1.25
C GLY A 131 -5.67 10.08 -0.88
N ASP A 132 -5.49 10.30 0.41
CA ASP A 132 -4.49 11.21 0.91
C ASP A 132 -3.20 10.54 1.40
N ILE A 133 -3.02 9.26 1.11
CA ILE A 133 -1.79 8.55 1.49
C ILE A 133 -0.56 9.24 0.90
N CYS A 134 -0.66 9.79 -0.30
CA CYS A 134 0.45 10.47 -0.95
C CYS A 134 0.92 11.70 -0.17
N ASN A 135 0.08 12.27 0.68
CA ASN A 135 0.46 13.43 1.49
C ASN A 135 1.53 13.09 2.54
N TYR A 136 1.70 11.81 2.83
CA TYR A 136 2.69 11.35 3.81
C TYR A 136 4.04 11.01 3.18
N LEU A 137 4.11 10.97 1.84
CA LEU A 137 5.33 10.57 1.14
C LEU A 137 6.53 11.47 1.41
N PRO A 138 6.41 12.81 1.41
CA PRO A 138 7.57 13.64 1.71
C PRO A 138 8.15 13.34 3.09
N GLU A 139 7.30 13.11 4.08
CA GLU A 139 7.73 12.78 5.43
C GLU A 139 8.40 11.40 5.48
N ILE A 140 7.81 10.42 4.78
CA ILE A 140 8.39 9.08 4.70
C ILE A 140 9.78 9.12 4.07
N VAL A 141 9.92 9.80 2.94
CA VAL A 141 11.19 9.92 2.23
C VAL A 141 12.25 10.58 3.12
N LYS A 142 11.84 11.59 3.87
CA LYS A 142 12.75 12.31 4.77
C LYS A 142 13.25 11.44 5.93
N ASN A 143 12.38 10.57 6.45
CA ASN A 143 12.66 9.81 7.67
C ASN A 143 13.14 8.38 7.42
N VAL A 144 13.15 7.93 6.18
CA VAL A 144 13.55 6.56 5.83
C VAL A 144 14.92 6.57 5.17
N ASN A 145 15.81 5.72 5.69
CA ASN A 145 17.12 5.52 5.08
C ASN A 145 16.99 4.44 4.00
N LEU A 146 17.24 4.82 2.75
CA LEU A 146 17.14 3.92 1.61
C LEU A 146 18.45 3.18 1.27
N ARG A 147 19.44 3.28 2.12
CA ARG A 147 20.72 2.57 1.95
C ARG A 147 20.71 1.18 2.54
#